data_68a538c09fd297fedb2a0b5425dd0e04
#
_entry.id   68a538c09fd297fedb2a0b5425dd0e04
#
_cell.length_a   1.000
_cell.length_b   1.000
_cell.length_c   1.000
_cell.angle_alpha   90.00
_cell.angle_beta   90.00
_cell.angle_gamma   90.00
#
_symmetry.space_group_name_H-M   'P 1'
#
loop_
_entity.id
_entity.type
_entity.pdbx_description
1 polymer ?
#
loop_
_entity_poly.entity_id
_entity_poly.type
_entity_poly.pdbx_seq_one_letter_code
_entity_poly.pdbx_strand_id
1 'polypeptide(L)'
;MFTNLYERITAGEEKISLVGLGYVGMPIAIEFAKRGVKVVGYDLNKAKIELYKNGIDPTREVGDEAIKASTVEFTSDEVDLKNAKFHIVAVPTPVNDDHTPDLIPVEGASEILGRNLTKGSIVVFESTVYPGVTEDVCVPILERESGLKCGIDFKIGYSPERINPGDKVHRLNTITKIVSGMDEETLDCVAKVYEIVVDAGVHRAENIKVAEAAKVIENSQRDINIAFMNELSIIFNKMGIDTQSVLRAAGTKWNFLNFYPGLVGGHCIGVDPYYLTYKAEMLGYHSQIILSGRRINDDMGKYVAESTVKKLIASGKAVRNAKIAILGFTFKENCPDTRNSKIIDIVNELREYGIEPLIADPTADAEEAKKLYGVEFVDMNTISNMDAVILAVAHTEFKSQIGRAHV
;
A
#
# COMPACT_ATOMS: atom_id res chain seq x y z
N MET A 1 33.25 3.73 -13.10
CA MET A 1 32.03 4.25 -13.73
C MET A 1 30.95 4.48 -12.67
N PHE A 2 30.76 3.56 -11.75
CA PHE A 2 29.76 3.63 -10.68
C PHE A 2 30.27 4.26 -9.39
N THR A 3 31.55 4.14 -9.08
CA THR A 3 32.19 4.51 -7.81
C THR A 3 32.00 5.98 -7.39
N ASN A 4 31.82 6.89 -8.34
CA ASN A 4 31.66 8.32 -8.06
C ASN A 4 30.25 8.85 -8.35
N LEU A 5 29.25 7.97 -8.52
CA LEU A 5 27.91 8.41 -8.88
C LEU A 5 27.26 9.22 -7.74
N TYR A 6 27.41 8.79 -6.49
CA TYR A 6 26.95 9.51 -5.32
C TYR A 6 27.53 10.93 -5.22
N GLU A 7 28.85 11.06 -5.39
CA GLU A 7 29.55 12.35 -5.34
C GLU A 7 29.05 13.28 -6.45
N ARG A 8 28.81 12.75 -7.65
CA ARG A 8 28.27 13.52 -8.79
C ARG A 8 26.83 13.95 -8.57
N ILE A 9 25.99 13.11 -7.94
CA ILE A 9 24.63 13.47 -7.55
C ILE A 9 24.67 14.62 -6.52
N THR A 10 25.48 14.50 -5.48
CA THR A 10 25.57 15.51 -4.42
C THR A 10 26.22 16.82 -4.90
N ALA A 11 27.13 16.76 -5.87
CA ALA A 11 27.69 17.93 -6.54
C ALA A 11 26.71 18.59 -7.54
N GLY A 12 25.55 17.97 -7.81
CA GLY A 12 24.59 18.44 -8.80
C GLY A 12 25.04 18.27 -10.26
N GLU A 13 26.03 17.43 -10.50
CA GLU A 13 26.53 17.07 -11.84
C GLU A 13 25.67 15.99 -12.49
N GLU A 14 25.03 15.15 -11.69
CA GLU A 14 24.10 14.12 -12.14
C GLU A 14 22.72 14.30 -11.50
N LYS A 15 21.70 13.77 -12.19
CA LYS A 15 20.32 13.75 -11.71
C LYS A 15 19.93 12.36 -11.24
N ILE A 16 18.94 12.30 -10.37
CA ILE A 16 18.15 11.10 -10.14
C ILE A 16 16.85 11.19 -10.91
N SER A 17 16.25 10.06 -11.28
CA SER A 17 14.89 10.02 -11.80
C SER A 17 13.98 9.18 -10.91
N LEU A 18 12.74 9.63 -10.77
CA LEU A 18 11.62 8.87 -10.18
C LEU A 18 10.69 8.45 -11.31
N VAL A 19 10.51 7.15 -11.48
CA VAL A 19 9.59 6.55 -12.46
C VAL A 19 8.34 6.07 -11.71
N GLY A 20 7.24 6.77 -11.94
CA GLY A 20 6.00 6.64 -11.18
C GLY A 20 5.90 7.67 -10.04
N LEU A 21 5.02 8.67 -10.22
CA LEU A 21 4.81 9.76 -9.27
C LEU A 21 3.47 9.57 -8.52
N GLY A 22 3.29 8.39 -7.94
CA GLY A 22 2.16 8.06 -7.09
C GLY A 22 2.41 8.37 -5.61
N TYR A 23 1.69 7.65 -4.76
CA TYR A 23 1.76 7.76 -3.29
C TYR A 23 3.15 7.46 -2.71
N VAL A 24 3.99 6.75 -3.46
CA VAL A 24 5.37 6.41 -3.08
C VAL A 24 6.37 7.35 -3.76
N GLY A 25 6.35 7.43 -5.08
CA GLY A 25 7.38 8.14 -5.82
C GLY A 25 7.35 9.66 -5.63
N MET A 26 6.16 10.26 -5.46
CA MET A 26 6.08 11.71 -5.26
C MET A 26 6.72 12.17 -3.94
N PRO A 27 6.40 11.59 -2.77
CA PRO A 27 7.10 11.92 -1.53
C PRO A 27 8.62 11.79 -1.62
N ILE A 28 9.12 10.73 -2.26
CA ILE A 28 10.55 10.51 -2.45
C ILE A 28 11.17 11.61 -3.33
N ALA A 29 10.53 11.94 -4.46
CA ALA A 29 11.00 12.98 -5.37
C ALA A 29 11.12 14.35 -4.66
N ILE A 30 10.12 14.71 -3.88
CA ILE A 30 10.08 15.94 -3.10
C ILE A 30 11.16 15.99 -2.02
N GLU A 31 11.37 14.88 -1.29
CA GLU A 31 12.40 14.84 -0.25
C GLU A 31 13.82 14.97 -0.83
N PHE A 32 14.12 14.32 -1.95
CA PHE A 32 15.39 14.53 -2.64
C PHE A 32 15.56 15.97 -3.13
N ALA A 33 14.53 16.55 -3.73
CA ALA A 33 14.57 17.94 -4.19
C ALA A 33 14.78 18.94 -3.03
N LYS A 34 14.14 18.73 -1.87
CA LYS A 34 14.37 19.53 -0.65
C LYS A 34 15.82 19.47 -0.15
N ARG A 35 16.50 18.36 -0.36
CA ARG A 35 17.93 18.20 -0.02
C ARG A 35 18.88 18.73 -1.12
N GLY A 36 18.34 19.40 -2.14
CA GLY A 36 19.12 20.02 -3.22
C GLY A 36 19.55 19.08 -4.34
N VAL A 37 19.07 17.85 -4.34
CA VAL A 37 19.32 16.89 -5.43
C VAL A 37 18.47 17.25 -6.64
N LYS A 38 19.04 17.20 -7.83
CA LYS A 38 18.31 17.39 -9.09
C LYS A 38 17.50 16.15 -9.42
N VAL A 39 16.19 16.32 -9.58
CA VAL A 39 15.24 15.19 -9.77
C VAL A 39 14.46 15.36 -11.05
N VAL A 40 14.40 14.31 -11.87
CA VAL A 40 13.46 14.15 -12.98
C VAL A 40 12.32 13.26 -12.51
N GLY A 41 11.11 13.79 -12.43
CA GLY A 41 9.91 13.07 -12.05
C GLY A 41 9.10 12.67 -13.28
N TYR A 42 9.06 11.38 -13.58
CA TYR A 42 8.36 10.84 -14.74
C TYR A 42 7.09 10.07 -14.34
N ASP A 43 5.99 10.34 -15.03
CA ASP A 43 4.74 9.55 -14.92
C ASP A 43 4.06 9.47 -16.29
N LEU A 44 3.52 8.29 -16.62
CA LEU A 44 2.77 8.05 -17.87
C LEU A 44 1.51 8.91 -17.99
N ASN A 45 0.91 9.29 -16.87
CA ASN A 45 -0.33 10.05 -16.82
C ASN A 45 -0.05 11.55 -17.09
N LYS A 46 -0.24 11.95 -18.35
CA LYS A 46 -0.04 13.34 -18.77
C LYS A 46 -0.88 14.34 -18.01
N ALA A 47 -2.14 14.00 -17.70
CA ALA A 47 -3.01 14.90 -16.94
C ALA A 47 -2.48 15.13 -15.51
N LYS A 48 -1.95 14.10 -14.89
CA LYS A 48 -1.32 14.17 -13.58
C LYS A 48 -0.04 15.02 -13.61
N ILE A 49 0.80 14.85 -14.63
CA ILE A 49 2.00 15.69 -14.84
C ILE A 49 1.63 17.16 -14.98
N GLU A 50 0.58 17.49 -15.73
CA GLU A 50 0.12 18.87 -15.86
C GLU A 50 -0.38 19.45 -14.53
N LEU A 51 -1.04 18.66 -13.67
CA LEU A 51 -1.40 19.11 -12.32
C LEU A 51 -0.15 19.45 -11.50
N TYR A 52 0.86 18.57 -11.50
CA TYR A 52 2.12 18.82 -10.78
C TYR A 52 2.84 20.07 -11.29
N LYS A 53 2.93 20.27 -12.61
CA LYS A 53 3.50 21.50 -13.20
C LYS A 53 2.76 22.76 -12.78
N ASN A 54 1.46 22.65 -12.51
CA ASN A 54 0.63 23.75 -12.00
C ASN A 54 0.65 23.87 -10.46
N GLY A 55 1.48 23.10 -9.78
CA GLY A 55 1.62 23.14 -8.32
C GLY A 55 0.47 22.49 -7.55
N ILE A 56 -0.24 21.56 -8.18
CA ILE A 56 -1.37 20.83 -7.57
C ILE A 56 -0.93 19.39 -7.30
N ASP A 57 -1.17 18.91 -6.08
CA ASP A 57 -0.93 17.52 -5.67
C ASP A 57 -2.20 16.67 -5.76
N PRO A 58 -2.43 15.91 -6.85
CA PRO A 58 -3.61 15.05 -6.96
C PRO A 58 -3.58 13.86 -5.99
N THR A 59 -2.41 13.53 -5.42
CA THR A 59 -2.29 12.42 -4.46
C THR A 59 -2.60 12.84 -3.02
N ARG A 60 -2.54 14.14 -2.72
CA ARG A 60 -2.69 14.74 -1.38
C ARG A 60 -1.68 14.22 -0.34
N GLU A 61 -0.57 13.63 -0.78
CA GLU A 61 0.46 13.07 0.11
C GLU A 61 1.46 14.13 0.60
N VAL A 62 1.87 15.04 -0.29
CA VAL A 62 2.86 16.06 0.02
C VAL A 62 2.25 17.45 0.14
N GLY A 63 1.11 17.68 -0.50
CA GLY A 63 0.37 18.93 -0.54
C GLY A 63 0.87 19.92 -1.61
N ASP A 64 -0.02 20.80 -2.06
CA ASP A 64 0.23 21.75 -3.15
C ASP A 64 1.42 22.67 -2.89
N GLU A 65 1.60 23.11 -1.65
CA GLU A 65 2.70 24.01 -1.29
C GLU A 65 4.07 23.33 -1.46
N ALA A 66 4.18 22.05 -1.17
CA ALA A 66 5.41 21.29 -1.38
C ALA A 66 5.71 21.11 -2.87
N ILE A 67 4.69 20.88 -3.69
CA ILE A 67 4.84 20.79 -5.14
C ILE A 67 5.29 22.13 -5.73
N LYS A 68 4.65 23.26 -5.36
CA LYS A 68 5.00 24.61 -5.82
C LYS A 68 6.42 25.01 -5.45
N ALA A 69 6.88 24.63 -4.26
CA ALA A 69 8.22 24.92 -3.79
C ALA A 69 9.29 24.00 -4.35
N SER A 70 8.90 22.92 -5.04
CA SER A 70 9.79 21.87 -5.50
C SER A 70 10.57 22.27 -6.75
N THR A 71 11.80 21.74 -6.86
CA THR A 71 12.66 21.86 -8.05
C THR A 71 12.61 20.62 -8.94
N VAL A 72 11.65 19.71 -8.72
CA VAL A 72 11.47 18.50 -9.53
C VAL A 72 11.08 18.87 -10.95
N GLU A 73 11.79 18.31 -11.92
CA GLU A 73 11.47 18.43 -13.34
C GLU A 73 10.40 17.42 -13.72
N PHE A 74 9.13 17.81 -13.71
CA PHE A 74 8.01 16.92 -14.02
C PHE A 74 7.86 16.69 -15.52
N THR A 75 7.83 15.44 -15.97
CA THR A 75 7.70 15.08 -17.36
C THR A 75 6.88 13.81 -17.59
N SER A 76 6.24 13.74 -18.75
CA SER A 76 5.66 12.52 -19.32
C SER A 76 6.38 12.06 -20.57
N ASP A 77 7.49 12.72 -20.94
CA ASP A 77 8.34 12.28 -22.05
C ASP A 77 9.43 11.34 -21.49
N GLU A 78 9.43 10.10 -21.94
CA GLU A 78 10.38 9.10 -21.47
C GLU A 78 11.84 9.44 -21.86
N VAL A 79 12.05 10.27 -22.89
CA VAL A 79 13.40 10.66 -23.33
C VAL A 79 14.13 11.44 -22.25
N ASP A 80 13.41 12.16 -21.40
CA ASP A 80 14.00 12.94 -20.30
C ASP A 80 14.70 12.04 -19.26
N LEU A 81 14.36 10.75 -19.18
CA LEU A 81 15.03 9.78 -18.31
C LEU A 81 16.52 9.60 -18.66
N LYS A 82 16.92 9.86 -19.90
CA LYS A 82 18.35 9.84 -20.32
C LYS A 82 19.21 10.84 -19.58
N ASN A 83 18.59 11.88 -18.98
CA ASN A 83 19.28 12.93 -18.25
C ASN A 83 19.67 12.53 -16.82
N ALA A 84 19.32 11.32 -16.38
CA ALA A 84 19.63 10.79 -15.06
C ALA A 84 20.49 9.54 -15.15
N LYS A 85 21.20 9.23 -14.04
CA LYS A 85 22.02 8.02 -13.90
C LYS A 85 21.61 7.15 -12.72
N PHE A 86 20.85 7.70 -11.79
CA PHE A 86 20.27 6.94 -10.69
C PHE A 86 18.75 6.97 -10.85
N HIS A 87 18.17 5.82 -11.10
CA HIS A 87 16.75 5.69 -11.42
C HIS A 87 16.05 4.94 -10.29
N ILE A 88 14.96 5.50 -9.77
CA ILE A 88 14.10 4.88 -8.76
C ILE A 88 12.76 4.55 -9.43
N VAL A 89 12.37 3.28 -9.40
CA VAL A 89 11.12 2.80 -9.98
C VAL A 89 10.11 2.55 -8.86
N ALA A 90 9.06 3.37 -8.81
CA ALA A 90 8.04 3.38 -7.75
C ALA A 90 6.62 3.31 -8.34
N VAL A 91 6.39 2.29 -9.16
CA VAL A 91 5.09 2.03 -9.80
C VAL A 91 4.25 1.08 -8.95
N PRO A 92 2.90 1.11 -9.05
CA PRO A 92 2.04 0.18 -8.32
C PRO A 92 2.25 -1.25 -8.77
N THR A 93 1.99 -2.18 -7.87
CA THR A 93 2.04 -3.64 -8.09
C THR A 93 0.78 -4.26 -7.49
N PRO A 94 -0.35 -4.20 -8.20
CA PRO A 94 -1.61 -4.79 -7.76
C PRO A 94 -1.61 -6.31 -7.93
N VAL A 95 -2.73 -6.94 -7.56
CA VAL A 95 -3.04 -8.33 -7.89
C VAL A 95 -4.20 -8.37 -8.88
N ASN A 96 -4.23 -9.41 -9.68
CA ASN A 96 -5.36 -9.74 -10.55
C ASN A 96 -6.55 -10.29 -9.73
N ASP A 97 -7.71 -10.46 -10.36
CA ASP A 97 -8.91 -11.00 -9.71
C ASP A 97 -8.71 -12.41 -9.15
N ASP A 98 -7.79 -13.19 -9.72
CA ASP A 98 -7.40 -14.52 -9.24
C ASP A 98 -6.30 -14.48 -8.15
N HIS A 99 -6.00 -13.30 -7.63
CA HIS A 99 -4.96 -13.02 -6.64
C HIS A 99 -3.53 -13.30 -7.10
N THR A 100 -3.29 -13.48 -8.40
CA THR A 100 -1.92 -13.54 -8.92
C THR A 100 -1.30 -12.14 -8.99
N PRO A 101 0.02 -11.98 -8.80
CA PRO A 101 0.70 -10.69 -8.96
C PRO A 101 0.50 -10.11 -10.37
N ASP A 102 0.09 -8.85 -10.45
CA ASP A 102 0.11 -8.10 -11.70
C ASP A 102 1.44 -7.33 -11.82
N LEU A 103 2.34 -7.85 -12.65
CA LEU A 103 3.65 -7.25 -12.91
C LEU A 103 3.64 -6.29 -14.11
N ILE A 104 2.52 -6.13 -14.83
CA ILE A 104 2.43 -5.25 -16.01
C ILE A 104 2.99 -3.85 -15.73
N PRO A 105 2.66 -3.18 -14.61
CA PRO A 105 3.21 -1.85 -14.37
C PRO A 105 4.74 -1.82 -14.18
N VAL A 106 5.32 -2.80 -13.49
CA VAL A 106 6.77 -2.84 -13.26
C VAL A 106 7.53 -3.30 -14.51
N GLU A 107 6.95 -4.20 -15.29
CA GLU A 107 7.48 -4.60 -16.61
C GLU A 107 7.46 -3.42 -17.57
N GLY A 108 6.33 -2.70 -17.69
CA GLY A 108 6.22 -1.52 -18.52
C GLY A 108 7.16 -0.38 -18.10
N ALA A 109 7.34 -0.17 -16.80
CA ALA A 109 8.32 0.79 -16.29
C ALA A 109 9.76 0.38 -16.66
N SER A 110 10.06 -0.92 -16.59
CA SER A 110 11.36 -1.47 -17.01
C SER A 110 11.60 -1.33 -18.52
N GLU A 111 10.57 -1.49 -19.35
CA GLU A 111 10.66 -1.26 -20.80
C GLU A 111 10.94 0.21 -21.14
N ILE A 112 10.17 1.13 -20.56
CA ILE A 112 10.34 2.56 -20.73
C ILE A 112 11.73 3.00 -20.31
N LEU A 113 12.15 2.58 -19.13
CA LEU A 113 13.46 2.92 -18.61
C LEU A 113 14.57 2.28 -19.45
N GLY A 114 14.42 1.01 -19.88
CA GLY A 114 15.37 0.31 -20.73
C GLY A 114 15.67 1.05 -22.03
N ARG A 115 14.64 1.53 -22.75
CA ARG A 115 14.80 2.33 -23.98
C ARG A 115 15.60 3.62 -23.76
N ASN A 116 15.65 4.12 -22.54
CA ASN A 116 16.29 5.38 -22.19
C ASN A 116 17.51 5.21 -21.27
N LEU A 117 17.87 3.96 -20.94
CA LEU A 117 18.98 3.68 -20.05
C LEU A 117 20.31 3.98 -20.71
N THR A 118 21.22 4.55 -19.96
CA THR A 118 22.56 4.91 -20.44
C THR A 118 23.62 4.22 -19.59
N LYS A 119 24.82 3.98 -20.17
CA LYS A 119 25.93 3.33 -19.47
C LYS A 119 26.29 4.08 -18.18
N GLY A 120 26.57 3.34 -17.11
CA GLY A 120 26.90 3.86 -15.80
C GLY A 120 25.68 4.20 -14.93
N SER A 121 24.49 3.81 -15.36
CA SER A 121 23.26 3.97 -14.56
C SER A 121 23.11 2.89 -13.50
N ILE A 122 22.47 3.26 -12.39
CA ILE A 122 21.96 2.35 -11.36
C ILE A 122 20.43 2.45 -11.36
N VAL A 123 19.75 1.32 -11.43
CA VAL A 123 18.29 1.22 -11.35
C VAL A 123 17.88 0.58 -10.03
N VAL A 124 17.09 1.28 -9.22
CA VAL A 124 16.60 0.80 -7.93
C VAL A 124 15.09 0.66 -7.99
N PHE A 125 14.60 -0.54 -7.72
CA PHE A 125 13.16 -0.79 -7.64
C PHE A 125 12.68 -0.61 -6.20
N GLU A 126 11.55 0.11 -6.05
CA GLU A 126 10.83 0.27 -4.77
C GLU A 126 9.47 -0.42 -4.77
N SER A 127 8.96 -0.75 -5.94
CA SER A 127 7.68 -1.47 -6.09
C SER A 127 7.70 -2.78 -5.32
N THR A 128 6.62 -3.10 -4.61
CA THR A 128 6.50 -4.37 -3.87
C THR A 128 6.41 -5.54 -4.84
N VAL A 129 7.32 -6.47 -4.72
CA VAL A 129 7.38 -7.67 -5.59
C VAL A 129 7.76 -8.91 -4.77
N TYR A 130 7.50 -10.10 -5.31
CA TYR A 130 8.01 -11.33 -4.69
C TYR A 130 9.52 -11.49 -4.94
N PRO A 131 10.24 -12.22 -4.07
CA PRO A 131 11.69 -12.41 -4.21
C PRO A 131 12.10 -12.97 -5.56
N GLY A 132 12.98 -12.25 -6.24
CA GLY A 132 13.54 -12.57 -7.55
C GLY A 132 12.98 -11.74 -8.71
N VAL A 133 11.90 -10.97 -8.57
CA VAL A 133 11.32 -10.20 -9.69
C VAL A 133 12.32 -9.19 -10.26
N THR A 134 13.04 -8.47 -9.41
CA THR A 134 14.03 -7.48 -9.86
C THR A 134 15.09 -8.13 -10.77
N GLU A 135 15.63 -9.28 -10.35
CA GLU A 135 16.70 -9.96 -11.08
C GLU A 135 16.17 -10.82 -12.24
N ASP A 136 15.07 -11.59 -12.01
CA ASP A 136 14.61 -12.62 -12.94
C ASP A 136 13.64 -12.07 -14.02
N VAL A 137 12.99 -10.92 -13.76
CA VAL A 137 12.01 -10.30 -14.66
C VAL A 137 12.50 -8.94 -15.17
N CYS A 138 12.82 -8.00 -14.27
CA CYS A 138 13.14 -6.62 -14.67
C CYS A 138 14.48 -6.52 -15.41
N VAL A 139 15.52 -7.23 -14.96
CA VAL A 139 16.85 -7.20 -15.63
C VAL A 139 16.78 -7.66 -17.08
N PRO A 140 16.19 -8.80 -17.45
CA PRO A 140 16.05 -9.21 -18.85
C PRO A 140 15.34 -8.16 -19.72
N ILE A 141 14.34 -7.46 -19.18
CA ILE A 141 13.62 -6.40 -19.89
C ILE A 141 14.56 -5.19 -20.10
N LEU A 142 15.25 -4.73 -19.06
CA LEU A 142 16.19 -3.62 -19.17
C LEU A 142 17.32 -3.92 -20.17
N GLU A 143 17.86 -5.14 -20.16
CA GLU A 143 18.89 -5.57 -21.13
C GLU A 143 18.34 -5.61 -22.57
N ARG A 144 17.16 -6.16 -22.76
CA ARG A 144 16.51 -6.26 -24.08
C ARG A 144 16.27 -4.89 -24.69
N GLU A 145 15.69 -3.96 -23.92
CA GLU A 145 15.30 -2.65 -24.40
C GLU A 145 16.48 -1.69 -24.58
N SER A 146 17.51 -1.80 -23.73
CA SER A 146 18.66 -0.90 -23.78
C SER A 146 19.78 -1.39 -24.69
N GLY A 147 19.87 -2.70 -24.92
CA GLY A 147 21.05 -3.35 -25.52
C GLY A 147 22.28 -3.33 -24.60
N LEU A 148 22.14 -2.90 -23.36
CA LEU A 148 23.19 -2.84 -22.33
C LEU A 148 23.22 -4.13 -21.53
N LYS A 149 24.34 -4.38 -20.82
CA LYS A 149 24.53 -5.57 -19.98
C LYS A 149 24.54 -5.22 -18.50
N CYS A 150 23.66 -5.85 -17.74
CA CYS A 150 23.62 -5.72 -16.29
C CYS A 150 24.94 -6.20 -15.64
N GLY A 151 25.40 -5.48 -14.63
CA GLY A 151 26.68 -5.74 -13.97
C GLY A 151 27.90 -5.18 -14.71
N ILE A 152 27.77 -4.81 -15.98
CA ILE A 152 28.85 -4.24 -16.80
C ILE A 152 28.53 -2.79 -17.18
N ASP A 153 27.42 -2.56 -17.87
CA ASP A 153 27.04 -1.26 -18.39
C ASP A 153 26.09 -0.50 -17.47
N PHE A 154 25.26 -1.21 -16.72
CA PHE A 154 24.38 -0.68 -15.67
C PHE A 154 24.30 -1.65 -14.50
N LYS A 155 23.82 -1.18 -13.37
CA LYS A 155 23.64 -1.98 -12.15
C LYS A 155 22.24 -1.83 -11.59
N ILE A 156 21.85 -2.77 -10.72
CA ILE A 156 20.52 -2.80 -10.11
C ILE A 156 20.60 -2.87 -8.58
N GLY A 157 19.57 -2.33 -7.94
CA GLY A 157 19.30 -2.45 -6.52
C GLY A 157 17.81 -2.56 -6.24
N TYR A 158 17.50 -2.78 -4.98
CA TYR A 158 16.12 -2.80 -4.50
C TYR A 158 16.05 -2.14 -3.12
N SER A 159 15.03 -1.31 -2.92
CA SER A 159 14.80 -0.61 -1.66
C SER A 159 13.30 -0.48 -1.42
N PRO A 160 12.69 -1.37 -0.62
CA PRO A 160 11.24 -1.38 -0.43
C PRO A 160 10.71 -0.12 0.22
N GLU A 161 9.53 0.33 -0.23
CA GLU A 161 8.81 1.36 0.48
C GLU A 161 8.16 0.81 1.76
N ARG A 162 8.33 1.52 2.86
CA ARG A 162 7.84 1.16 4.20
C ARG A 162 6.90 2.20 4.81
N ILE A 163 6.64 3.32 4.11
CA ILE A 163 5.71 4.37 4.55
C ILE A 163 4.28 3.80 4.53
N ASN A 164 3.53 4.14 5.57
CA ASN A 164 2.10 3.87 5.62
C ASN A 164 1.35 5.13 5.16
N PRO A 165 0.62 5.10 4.03
CA PRO A 165 -0.11 6.26 3.53
C PRO A 165 -0.97 6.92 4.62
N GLY A 166 -0.91 8.26 4.72
CA GLY A 166 -1.61 9.04 5.74
C GLY A 166 -0.97 9.04 7.13
N ASP A 167 0.12 8.31 7.37
CA ASP A 167 0.87 8.38 8.63
C ASP A 167 1.73 9.66 8.66
N LYS A 168 1.48 10.50 9.65
CA LYS A 168 2.19 11.78 9.82
C LYS A 168 3.46 11.68 10.67
N VAL A 169 3.68 10.54 11.33
CA VAL A 169 4.80 10.29 12.24
C VAL A 169 5.89 9.45 11.56
N HIS A 170 5.49 8.35 10.94
CA HIS A 170 6.40 7.41 10.28
C HIS A 170 6.53 7.76 8.80
N ARG A 171 7.42 8.72 8.51
CA ARG A 171 7.70 9.22 7.17
C ARG A 171 9.03 8.71 6.65
N LEU A 172 9.33 8.95 5.36
CA LEU A 172 10.57 8.53 4.71
C LEU A 172 11.83 8.84 5.54
N ASN A 173 11.92 10.02 6.10
CA ASN A 173 13.07 10.46 6.86
C ASN A 173 13.16 9.90 8.28
N THR A 174 12.04 9.43 8.87
CA THR A 174 11.97 9.01 10.29
C THR A 174 12.00 7.51 10.49
N ILE A 175 11.91 6.70 9.43
CA ILE A 175 11.95 5.24 9.53
C ILE A 175 13.19 4.69 8.81
N THR A 176 13.83 3.68 9.41
CA THR A 176 14.96 2.98 8.78
C THR A 176 14.52 2.36 7.46
N LYS A 177 15.19 2.72 6.36
CA LYS A 177 14.90 2.16 5.03
C LYS A 177 15.81 0.97 4.75
N ILE A 178 15.26 -0.09 4.14
CA ILE A 178 16.06 -1.22 3.67
C ILE A 178 16.64 -0.86 2.31
N VAL A 179 17.91 -1.15 2.08
CA VAL A 179 18.58 -0.96 0.80
C VAL A 179 19.37 -2.21 0.42
N SER A 180 19.43 -2.49 -0.87
CA SER A 180 20.22 -3.60 -1.40
C SER A 180 20.81 -3.25 -2.77
N GLY A 181 21.83 -3.97 -3.16
CA GLY A 181 22.48 -3.86 -4.47
C GLY A 181 22.90 -5.23 -4.97
N MET A 182 23.12 -5.34 -6.27
CA MET A 182 23.59 -6.59 -6.87
C MET A 182 25.02 -6.96 -6.49
N ASP A 183 25.80 -5.98 -6.06
CA ASP A 183 27.16 -6.12 -5.54
C ASP A 183 27.43 -5.05 -4.47
N GLU A 184 28.57 -5.15 -3.80
CA GLU A 184 28.93 -4.27 -2.68
C GLU A 184 29.11 -2.80 -3.12
N GLU A 185 29.66 -2.55 -4.31
CA GLU A 185 29.80 -1.20 -4.86
C GLU A 185 28.42 -0.55 -5.10
N THR A 186 27.49 -1.31 -5.65
CA THR A 186 26.10 -0.85 -5.88
C THR A 186 25.38 -0.61 -4.56
N LEU A 187 25.49 -1.54 -3.61
CA LEU A 187 24.91 -1.41 -2.28
C LEU A 187 25.40 -0.15 -1.58
N ASP A 188 26.71 0.13 -1.65
CA ASP A 188 27.28 1.32 -1.02
C ASP A 188 26.76 2.61 -1.66
N CYS A 189 26.68 2.67 -2.99
CA CYS A 189 26.12 3.80 -3.72
C CYS A 189 24.62 4.01 -3.37
N VAL A 190 23.81 2.95 -3.42
CA VAL A 190 22.38 2.99 -3.09
C VAL A 190 22.19 3.46 -1.65
N ALA A 191 22.95 2.90 -0.69
CA ALA A 191 22.87 3.30 0.71
C ALA A 191 23.16 4.80 0.90
N LYS A 192 24.27 5.29 0.36
CA LYS A 192 24.66 6.70 0.46
C LYS A 192 23.63 7.65 -0.17
N VAL A 193 23.04 7.25 -1.31
CA VAL A 193 22.00 8.07 -1.96
C VAL A 193 20.75 8.14 -1.08
N TYR A 194 20.27 7.04 -0.50
CA TYR A 194 19.11 7.09 0.40
C TYR A 194 19.40 7.79 1.73
N GLU A 195 20.61 7.72 2.25
CA GLU A 195 21.03 8.45 3.46
C GLU A 195 20.92 9.99 3.29
N ILE A 196 20.85 10.52 2.06
CA ILE A 196 20.55 11.94 1.83
C ILE A 196 19.18 12.31 2.39
N VAL A 197 18.20 11.43 2.30
CA VAL A 197 16.78 11.71 2.64
C VAL A 197 16.25 10.91 3.83
N VAL A 198 16.98 9.91 4.31
CA VAL A 198 16.58 9.03 5.42
C VAL A 198 17.43 9.32 6.65
N ASP A 199 16.97 10.23 7.51
CA ASP A 199 17.70 10.64 8.72
C ASP A 199 17.80 9.49 9.76
N ALA A 200 16.84 8.55 9.74
CA ALA A 200 16.85 7.35 10.59
C ALA A 200 17.88 6.29 10.16
N GLY A 201 18.60 6.52 9.05
CA GLY A 201 19.58 5.62 8.49
C GLY A 201 19.01 4.47 7.68
N VAL A 202 19.88 3.67 7.10
CA VAL A 202 19.52 2.55 6.22
C VAL A 202 20.00 1.22 6.78
N HIS A 203 19.24 0.17 6.53
CA HIS A 203 19.63 -1.22 6.73
C HIS A 203 20.11 -1.80 5.41
N ARG A 204 21.39 -2.18 5.35
CA ARG A 204 22.01 -2.79 4.19
C ARG A 204 21.71 -4.28 4.17
N ALA A 205 20.79 -4.71 3.32
CA ALA A 205 20.45 -6.12 3.16
C ALA A 205 21.56 -6.87 2.39
N GLU A 206 21.72 -8.16 2.68
CA GLU A 206 22.76 -9.00 2.08
C GLU A 206 22.66 -9.10 0.56
N ASN A 207 21.44 -9.08 0.03
CA ASN A 207 21.17 -9.14 -1.40
C ASN A 207 19.74 -8.63 -1.71
N ILE A 208 19.43 -8.50 -3.00
CA ILE A 208 18.15 -8.00 -3.48
C ILE A 208 16.99 -8.90 -3.02
N LYS A 209 17.10 -10.22 -3.13
CA LYS A 209 16.03 -11.16 -2.74
C LYS A 209 15.71 -11.09 -1.25
N VAL A 210 16.69 -10.84 -0.40
CA VAL A 210 16.47 -10.62 1.04
C VAL A 210 15.67 -9.34 1.28
N ALA A 211 15.97 -8.26 0.58
CA ALA A 211 15.24 -7.00 0.71
C ALA A 211 13.80 -7.10 0.18
N GLU A 212 13.58 -7.78 -0.95
CA GLU A 212 12.25 -8.09 -1.50
C GLU A 212 11.44 -8.95 -0.51
N ALA A 213 12.05 -10.01 0.05
CA ALA A 213 11.41 -10.88 1.04
C ALA A 213 11.02 -10.10 2.30
N ALA A 214 11.91 -9.24 2.81
CA ALA A 214 11.66 -8.45 4.01
C ALA A 214 10.38 -7.60 3.89
N LYS A 215 10.18 -6.96 2.73
CA LYS A 215 8.97 -6.17 2.47
C LYS A 215 7.70 -6.99 2.55
N VAL A 216 7.68 -8.13 1.90
CA VAL A 216 6.47 -8.97 1.82
C VAL A 216 6.11 -9.57 3.18
N ILE A 217 7.11 -9.98 3.99
CA ILE A 217 6.83 -10.57 5.30
C ILE A 217 6.37 -9.55 6.34
N GLU A 218 6.73 -8.26 6.23
CA GLU A 218 6.24 -7.21 7.13
C GLU A 218 4.70 -7.13 7.10
N ASN A 219 4.12 -7.17 5.91
CA ASN A 219 2.67 -7.11 5.73
C ASN A 219 2.01 -8.48 5.95
N SER A 220 2.63 -9.58 5.53
CA SER A 220 2.12 -10.93 5.77
C SER A 220 2.05 -11.26 7.26
N GLN A 221 3.04 -10.85 8.05
CA GLN A 221 3.02 -11.02 9.51
C GLN A 221 1.85 -10.27 10.14
N ARG A 222 1.60 -9.04 9.72
CA ARG A 222 0.47 -8.24 10.22
C ARG A 222 -0.86 -8.87 9.84
N ASP A 223 -1.01 -9.31 8.60
CA ASP A 223 -2.19 -9.99 8.09
C ASP A 223 -2.54 -11.25 8.89
N ILE A 224 -1.55 -12.13 9.12
CA ILE A 224 -1.72 -13.36 9.89
C ILE A 224 -2.09 -13.06 11.35
N ASN A 225 -1.48 -12.05 11.98
CA ASN A 225 -1.82 -11.68 13.35
C ASN A 225 -3.25 -11.16 13.46
N ILE A 226 -3.73 -10.38 12.47
CA ILE A 226 -5.13 -9.94 12.44
C ILE A 226 -6.05 -11.14 12.18
N ALA A 227 -5.70 -12.06 11.29
CA ALA A 227 -6.48 -13.27 11.04
C ALA A 227 -6.63 -14.13 12.29
N PHE A 228 -5.58 -14.27 13.08
CA PHE A 228 -5.64 -14.95 14.37
C PHE A 228 -6.62 -14.25 15.33
N MET A 229 -6.60 -12.92 15.42
CA MET A 229 -7.57 -12.19 16.25
C MET A 229 -9.01 -12.32 15.72
N ASN A 230 -9.19 -12.32 14.40
CA ASN A 230 -10.47 -12.54 13.76
C ASN A 230 -11.02 -13.94 14.09
N GLU A 231 -10.21 -14.97 13.97
CA GLU A 231 -10.61 -16.34 14.34
C GLU A 231 -10.98 -16.44 15.83
N LEU A 232 -10.18 -15.82 16.71
CA LEU A 232 -10.50 -15.76 18.15
C LEU A 232 -11.83 -15.07 18.39
N SER A 233 -12.16 -14.00 17.67
CA SER A 233 -13.43 -13.28 17.82
C SER A 233 -14.62 -14.18 17.46
N ILE A 234 -14.47 -15.00 16.41
CA ILE A 234 -15.50 -15.98 16.00
C ILE A 234 -15.68 -17.07 17.07
N ILE A 235 -14.57 -17.59 17.59
CA ILE A 235 -14.58 -18.62 18.65
C ILE A 235 -15.23 -18.08 19.92
N PHE A 236 -14.81 -16.93 20.40
CA PHE A 236 -15.31 -16.33 21.64
C PHE A 236 -16.78 -15.93 21.53
N ASN A 237 -17.22 -15.46 20.36
CA ASN A 237 -18.64 -15.19 20.10
C ASN A 237 -19.48 -16.47 20.28
N LYS A 238 -19.02 -17.61 19.73
CA LYS A 238 -19.69 -18.92 19.93
C LYS A 238 -19.70 -19.39 21.37
N MET A 239 -18.71 -18.99 22.16
CA MET A 239 -18.58 -19.30 23.59
C MET A 239 -19.35 -18.32 24.50
N GLY A 240 -19.89 -17.22 23.95
CA GLY A 240 -20.54 -16.16 24.73
C GLY A 240 -19.54 -15.33 25.56
N ILE A 241 -18.28 -15.25 25.12
CA ILE A 241 -17.19 -14.53 25.80
C ILE A 241 -16.91 -13.23 25.03
N ASP A 242 -16.77 -12.12 25.75
CA ASP A 242 -16.36 -10.85 25.13
C ASP A 242 -14.89 -10.86 24.72
N THR A 243 -14.64 -10.77 23.43
CA THR A 243 -13.30 -10.79 22.84
C THR A 243 -12.42 -9.66 23.37
N GLN A 244 -12.95 -8.45 23.52
CA GLN A 244 -12.19 -7.30 24.00
C GLN A 244 -11.71 -7.50 25.44
N SER A 245 -12.52 -8.11 26.29
CA SER A 245 -12.14 -8.44 27.67
C SER A 245 -11.00 -9.46 27.72
N VAL A 246 -11.04 -10.47 26.83
CA VAL A 246 -9.96 -11.45 26.71
C VAL A 246 -8.67 -10.78 26.26
N LEU A 247 -8.73 -9.94 25.22
CA LEU A 247 -7.55 -9.26 24.69
C LEU A 247 -6.94 -8.28 25.71
N ARG A 248 -7.77 -7.55 26.48
CA ARG A 248 -7.28 -6.70 27.58
C ARG A 248 -6.56 -7.53 28.64
N ALA A 249 -7.12 -8.68 29.02
CA ALA A 249 -6.48 -9.56 30.02
C ALA A 249 -5.16 -10.15 29.48
N ALA A 250 -5.15 -10.68 28.27
CA ALA A 250 -3.96 -11.24 27.63
C ALA A 250 -2.87 -10.18 27.41
N GLY A 251 -3.27 -8.95 27.04
CA GLY A 251 -2.38 -7.81 26.81
C GLY A 251 -1.63 -7.32 28.05
N THR A 252 -1.98 -7.78 29.25
CA THR A 252 -1.21 -7.50 30.47
C THR A 252 0.13 -8.25 30.49
N LYS A 253 0.30 -9.27 29.67
CA LYS A 253 1.56 -10.00 29.57
C LYS A 253 2.54 -9.23 28.69
N TRP A 254 3.74 -9.02 29.19
CA TRP A 254 4.77 -8.16 28.57
C TRP A 254 5.15 -8.54 27.13
N ASN A 255 5.03 -9.79 26.74
CA ASN A 255 5.37 -10.28 25.39
C ASN A 255 4.14 -10.64 24.55
N PHE A 256 2.94 -10.23 24.95
CA PHE A 256 1.74 -10.38 24.12
C PHE A 256 1.71 -9.29 23.06
N LEU A 257 1.55 -9.69 21.79
CA LEU A 257 1.45 -8.74 20.68
C LEU A 257 0.01 -8.25 20.56
N ASN A 258 -0.20 -6.96 20.75
CA ASN A 258 -1.52 -6.33 20.72
C ASN A 258 -1.99 -6.14 19.27
N PHE A 259 -2.74 -7.12 18.77
CA PHE A 259 -3.54 -7.02 17.56
C PHE A 259 -5.02 -7.14 17.93
N TYR A 260 -5.88 -6.66 17.03
CA TYR A 260 -7.33 -6.63 17.27
C TYR A 260 -8.06 -7.21 16.05
N PRO A 261 -9.26 -7.79 16.23
CA PRO A 261 -10.12 -8.18 15.12
C PRO A 261 -10.51 -6.98 14.27
N GLY A 262 -10.61 -7.20 12.96
CA GLY A 262 -11.03 -6.15 12.03
C GLY A 262 -11.00 -6.61 10.58
N LEU A 263 -11.57 -5.80 9.71
CA LEU A 263 -11.51 -6.00 8.27
C LEU A 263 -10.11 -5.62 7.75
N VAL A 264 -9.59 -6.39 6.83
CA VAL A 264 -8.25 -6.17 6.24
C VAL A 264 -8.42 -5.76 4.78
N GLY A 265 -8.47 -4.47 4.54
CA GLY A 265 -8.53 -3.85 3.23
C GLY A 265 -7.24 -3.08 2.86
N GLY A 266 -7.34 -2.25 1.82
CA GLY A 266 -6.24 -1.42 1.33
C GLY A 266 -5.27 -2.14 0.40
N HIS A 267 -4.18 -1.45 0.04
CA HIS A 267 -3.28 -1.89 -1.04
C HIS A 267 -2.15 -2.80 -0.60
N CYS A 268 -1.87 -2.92 0.69
CA CYS A 268 -0.67 -3.58 1.18
C CYS A 268 -0.98 -4.87 1.94
N ILE A 269 -1.66 -4.77 3.10
CA ILE A 269 -1.82 -5.91 4.01
C ILE A 269 -2.63 -7.04 3.36
N GLY A 270 -3.68 -6.69 2.61
CA GLY A 270 -4.53 -7.66 1.89
C GLY A 270 -3.96 -8.15 0.56
N VAL A 271 -2.85 -7.59 0.08
CA VAL A 271 -2.28 -7.81 -1.26
C VAL A 271 -0.92 -8.49 -1.19
N ASP A 272 0.02 -7.94 -0.44
CA ASP A 272 1.41 -8.42 -0.38
C ASP A 272 1.55 -9.92 -0.02
N PRO A 273 0.71 -10.51 0.87
CA PRO A 273 0.78 -11.94 1.14
C PRO A 273 0.61 -12.83 -0.10
N TYR A 274 -0.19 -12.40 -1.08
CA TYR A 274 -0.38 -13.14 -2.32
C TYR A 274 0.87 -13.20 -3.18
N TYR A 275 1.72 -12.18 -3.14
CA TYR A 275 3.01 -12.20 -3.81
C TYR A 275 3.90 -13.34 -3.30
N LEU A 276 3.95 -13.54 -1.97
CA LEU A 276 4.76 -14.61 -1.39
C LEU A 276 4.16 -15.99 -1.63
N THR A 277 2.83 -16.13 -1.52
CA THR A 277 2.16 -17.42 -1.78
C THR A 277 2.26 -17.83 -3.24
N TYR A 278 2.16 -16.88 -4.17
CA TYR A 278 2.38 -17.12 -5.59
C TYR A 278 3.78 -17.69 -5.86
N LYS A 279 4.82 -17.05 -5.29
CA LYS A 279 6.20 -17.54 -5.43
C LYS A 279 6.38 -18.93 -4.79
N ALA A 280 5.73 -19.18 -3.66
CA ALA A 280 5.75 -20.48 -3.00
C ALA A 280 5.16 -21.59 -3.90
N GLU A 281 4.01 -21.33 -4.53
CA GLU A 281 3.38 -22.27 -5.48
C GLU A 281 4.28 -22.56 -6.69
N MET A 282 4.95 -21.54 -7.24
CA MET A 282 5.93 -21.72 -8.33
C MET A 282 7.08 -22.63 -7.92
N LEU A 283 7.43 -22.67 -6.64
CA LEU A 283 8.46 -23.53 -6.06
C LEU A 283 7.93 -24.89 -5.59
N GLY A 284 6.64 -25.18 -5.81
CA GLY A 284 6.00 -26.42 -5.41
C GLY A 284 5.63 -26.49 -3.93
N TYR A 285 5.56 -25.36 -3.22
CA TYR A 285 5.15 -25.30 -1.82
C TYR A 285 3.80 -24.59 -1.68
N HIS A 286 2.78 -25.33 -1.28
CA HIS A 286 1.47 -24.77 -0.96
C HIS A 286 1.49 -24.12 0.43
N SER A 287 1.30 -22.81 0.48
CA SER A 287 1.33 -22.06 1.74
C SER A 287 0.15 -22.42 2.64
N GLN A 288 0.42 -22.84 3.87
CA GLN A 288 -0.60 -23.27 4.83
C GLN A 288 -1.10 -22.10 5.69
N ILE A 289 -0.20 -21.40 6.35
CA ILE A 289 -0.54 -20.35 7.33
C ILE A 289 -1.02 -19.08 6.63
N ILE A 290 -0.30 -18.63 5.59
CA ILE A 290 -0.59 -17.35 4.92
C ILE A 290 -1.95 -17.42 4.23
N LEU A 291 -2.20 -18.47 3.43
CA LEU A 291 -3.48 -18.65 2.73
C LEU A 291 -4.65 -18.87 3.69
N SER A 292 -4.45 -19.61 4.80
CA SER A 292 -5.48 -19.75 5.82
C SER A 292 -5.81 -18.42 6.49
N GLY A 293 -4.79 -17.62 6.81
CA GLY A 293 -4.97 -16.28 7.35
C GLY A 293 -5.74 -15.36 6.37
N ARG A 294 -5.34 -15.37 5.10
CA ARG A 294 -6.06 -14.60 4.07
C ARG A 294 -7.54 -14.97 3.97
N ARG A 295 -7.86 -16.26 3.93
CA ARG A 295 -9.25 -16.73 3.87
C ARG A 295 -10.06 -16.25 5.07
N ILE A 296 -9.50 -16.33 6.29
CA ILE A 296 -10.19 -15.85 7.49
C ILE A 296 -10.47 -14.35 7.38
N ASN A 297 -9.48 -13.55 6.95
CA ASN A 297 -9.63 -12.10 6.82
C ASN A 297 -10.61 -11.72 5.70
N ASP A 298 -10.61 -12.44 4.58
CA ASP A 298 -11.53 -12.20 3.47
C ASP A 298 -12.97 -12.54 3.83
N ASP A 299 -13.21 -13.58 4.65
CA ASP A 299 -14.53 -14.00 5.10
C ASP A 299 -15.13 -13.09 6.20
N MET A 300 -14.36 -12.16 6.77
CA MET A 300 -14.85 -11.33 7.89
C MET A 300 -15.99 -10.40 7.51
N GLY A 301 -16.02 -9.86 6.30
CA GLY A 301 -17.13 -9.04 5.82
C GLY A 301 -18.45 -9.82 5.84
N LYS A 302 -18.41 -11.04 5.31
CA LYS A 302 -19.53 -11.98 5.34
C LYS A 302 -19.95 -12.32 6.78
N TYR A 303 -18.99 -12.63 7.65
CA TYR A 303 -19.26 -12.92 9.06
C TYR A 303 -19.97 -11.78 9.79
N VAL A 304 -19.59 -10.51 9.54
CA VAL A 304 -20.22 -9.34 10.12
C VAL A 304 -21.69 -9.23 9.65
N ALA A 305 -21.94 -9.38 8.36
CA ALA A 305 -23.29 -9.33 7.79
C ALA A 305 -24.19 -10.45 8.35
N GLU A 306 -23.71 -11.72 8.33
CA GLU A 306 -24.44 -12.86 8.90
C GLU A 306 -24.73 -12.67 10.40
N SER A 307 -23.76 -12.15 11.15
CA SER A 307 -23.93 -11.88 12.58
C SER A 307 -24.98 -10.80 12.84
N THR A 308 -25.04 -9.79 11.98
CA THR A 308 -26.07 -8.74 12.04
C THR A 308 -27.46 -9.34 11.76
N VAL A 309 -27.59 -10.17 10.73
CA VAL A 309 -28.85 -10.87 10.41
C VAL A 309 -29.30 -11.76 11.55
N LYS A 310 -28.41 -12.53 12.17
CA LYS A 310 -28.73 -13.38 13.33
C LYS A 310 -29.22 -12.55 14.53
N LYS A 311 -28.63 -11.37 14.76
CA LYS A 311 -29.07 -10.45 15.84
C LYS A 311 -30.44 -9.83 15.53
N LEU A 312 -30.75 -9.49 14.28
CA LEU A 312 -32.09 -9.04 13.86
C LEU A 312 -33.14 -10.13 14.16
N ILE A 313 -32.89 -11.36 13.77
CA ILE A 313 -33.78 -12.50 14.01
C ILE A 313 -33.99 -12.70 15.52
N ALA A 314 -32.93 -12.72 16.31
CA ALA A 314 -33.00 -12.87 17.76
C ALA A 314 -33.80 -11.74 18.45
N SER A 315 -33.79 -10.54 17.86
CA SER A 315 -34.57 -9.37 18.34
C SER A 315 -35.99 -9.36 17.83
N GLY A 316 -36.44 -10.39 17.12
CA GLY A 316 -37.80 -10.51 16.55
C GLY A 316 -38.06 -9.57 15.38
N LYS A 317 -37.03 -9.01 14.74
CA LYS A 317 -37.17 -8.13 13.58
C LYS A 317 -37.17 -8.92 12.28
N ALA A 318 -37.94 -8.42 11.29
CA ALA A 318 -37.89 -8.97 9.94
C ALA A 318 -36.50 -8.71 9.30
N VAL A 319 -35.95 -9.71 8.62
CA VAL A 319 -34.66 -9.56 7.93
C VAL A 319 -34.85 -8.82 6.61
N ARG A 320 -35.79 -9.30 5.78
CA ARG A 320 -36.02 -8.68 4.48
C ARG A 320 -36.53 -7.23 4.65
N ASN A 321 -35.87 -6.30 3.96
CA ASN A 321 -36.10 -4.87 4.04
C ASN A 321 -35.79 -4.26 5.43
N ALA A 322 -35.00 -4.93 6.28
CA ALA A 322 -34.53 -4.33 7.51
C ALA A 322 -33.72 -3.04 7.19
N LYS A 323 -33.95 -2.02 8.02
CA LYS A 323 -33.20 -0.75 7.86
C LYS A 323 -31.88 -0.84 8.58
N ILE A 324 -30.81 -1.01 7.82
CA ILE A 324 -29.44 -1.09 8.34
C ILE A 324 -28.65 0.14 7.89
N ALA A 325 -27.91 0.76 8.79
CA ALA A 325 -26.93 1.77 8.48
C ALA A 325 -25.52 1.20 8.67
N ILE A 326 -24.63 1.49 7.70
CA ILE A 326 -23.19 1.20 7.78
C ILE A 326 -22.49 2.55 7.91
N LEU A 327 -21.69 2.71 8.98
CA LEU A 327 -20.92 3.90 9.26
C LEU A 327 -19.44 3.66 8.97
N GLY A 328 -18.90 4.38 7.98
CA GLY A 328 -17.56 4.22 7.44
C GLY A 328 -17.51 3.24 6.26
N PHE A 329 -16.81 3.64 5.21
CA PHE A 329 -16.60 2.85 3.98
C PHE A 329 -15.13 2.80 3.53
N THR A 330 -14.28 3.69 4.02
CA THR A 330 -12.86 3.70 3.71
C THR A 330 -12.15 2.45 4.23
N PHE A 331 -10.97 2.13 3.71
CA PHE A 331 -10.25 0.94 4.15
C PHE A 331 -9.63 1.09 5.57
N LYS A 332 -9.50 2.32 6.08
CA LYS A 332 -9.01 2.61 7.44
C LYS A 332 -9.53 3.96 7.96
N GLU A 333 -9.40 4.17 9.27
CA GLU A 333 -9.82 5.38 9.96
C GLU A 333 -9.12 6.64 9.44
N ASN A 334 -9.88 7.73 9.29
CA ASN A 334 -9.40 9.07 8.96
C ASN A 334 -8.57 9.16 7.66
N CYS A 335 -8.89 8.31 6.70
CA CYS A 335 -8.27 8.27 5.38
C CYS A 335 -9.39 8.32 4.33
N PRO A 336 -9.29 9.13 3.26
CA PRO A 336 -10.36 9.24 2.26
C PRO A 336 -10.38 8.09 1.25
N ASP A 337 -9.36 7.24 1.21
CA ASP A 337 -9.14 6.19 0.22
C ASP A 337 -10.15 5.04 0.40
N THR A 338 -10.91 4.77 -0.66
CA THR A 338 -11.93 3.71 -0.69
C THR A 338 -11.49 2.45 -1.42
N ARG A 339 -10.32 2.47 -2.06
CA ARG A 339 -9.82 1.34 -2.85
C ARG A 339 -9.57 0.11 -1.97
N ASN A 340 -9.99 -1.06 -2.47
CA ASN A 340 -9.94 -2.33 -1.74
C ASN A 340 -10.61 -2.27 -0.35
N SER A 341 -11.67 -1.45 -0.21
CA SER A 341 -12.47 -1.44 1.00
C SER A 341 -13.20 -2.77 1.17
N LYS A 342 -12.99 -3.43 2.30
CA LYS A 342 -13.69 -4.67 2.66
C LYS A 342 -15.11 -4.46 3.18
N ILE A 343 -15.54 -3.22 3.31
CA ILE A 343 -16.93 -2.89 3.68
C ILE A 343 -17.89 -3.27 2.56
N ILE A 344 -17.43 -3.28 1.30
CA ILE A 344 -18.25 -3.74 0.17
C ILE A 344 -18.68 -5.19 0.33
N ASP A 345 -17.89 -6.04 0.98
CA ASP A 345 -18.22 -7.44 1.22
C ASP A 345 -19.41 -7.54 2.21
N ILE A 346 -19.48 -6.65 3.22
CA ILE A 346 -20.64 -6.54 4.12
C ILE A 346 -21.88 -6.10 3.34
N VAL A 347 -21.75 -5.11 2.48
CA VAL A 347 -22.86 -4.57 1.66
C VAL A 347 -23.42 -5.67 0.76
N ASN A 348 -22.53 -6.37 0.04
CA ASN A 348 -22.95 -7.42 -0.89
C ASN A 348 -23.62 -8.59 -0.17
N GLU A 349 -23.07 -9.05 0.95
CA GLU A 349 -23.69 -10.11 1.74
C GLU A 349 -25.06 -9.70 2.30
N LEU A 350 -25.23 -8.45 2.78
CA LEU A 350 -26.53 -7.96 3.24
C LEU A 350 -27.56 -7.92 2.09
N ARG A 351 -27.13 -7.56 0.87
CA ARG A 351 -27.98 -7.58 -0.32
C ARG A 351 -28.52 -8.97 -0.66
N GLU A 352 -27.72 -10.02 -0.41
CA GLU A 352 -28.17 -11.41 -0.58
C GLU A 352 -29.35 -11.76 0.35
N TYR A 353 -29.44 -11.12 1.52
CA TYR A 353 -30.58 -11.24 2.43
C TYR A 353 -31.75 -10.30 2.09
N GLY A 354 -31.68 -9.56 0.98
CA GLY A 354 -32.69 -8.59 0.56
C GLY A 354 -32.68 -7.31 1.39
N ILE A 355 -31.51 -6.93 1.92
CA ILE A 355 -31.30 -5.71 2.70
C ILE A 355 -30.46 -4.75 1.86
N GLU A 356 -30.95 -3.55 1.60
CA GLU A 356 -30.15 -2.47 1.00
C GLU A 356 -29.70 -1.52 2.12
N PRO A 357 -28.45 -1.54 2.56
CA PRO A 357 -27.98 -0.73 3.66
C PRO A 357 -27.81 0.74 3.24
N LEU A 358 -28.08 1.67 4.16
CA LEU A 358 -27.67 3.06 4.05
C LEU A 358 -26.21 3.17 4.46
N ILE A 359 -25.39 3.81 3.64
CA ILE A 359 -23.94 3.93 3.90
C ILE A 359 -23.61 5.41 4.09
N ALA A 360 -22.96 5.73 5.20
CA ALA A 360 -22.48 7.09 5.46
C ALA A 360 -20.99 7.07 5.81
N ASP A 361 -20.23 7.93 5.16
CA ASP A 361 -18.82 8.15 5.47
C ASP A 361 -18.49 9.64 5.27
N PRO A 362 -18.05 10.36 6.32
CA PRO A 362 -17.75 11.79 6.23
C PRO A 362 -16.40 12.07 5.58
N THR A 363 -15.55 11.06 5.44
CA THR A 363 -14.14 11.20 5.02
C THR A 363 -13.89 10.66 3.62
N ALA A 364 -14.67 9.63 3.21
CA ALA A 364 -14.48 8.90 1.97
C ALA A 364 -14.62 9.78 0.72
N ASP A 365 -13.87 9.46 -0.32
CA ASP A 365 -14.07 10.00 -1.66
C ASP A 365 -15.32 9.36 -2.29
N ALA A 366 -16.43 10.13 -2.31
CA ALA A 366 -17.72 9.64 -2.78
C ALA A 366 -17.74 9.31 -4.28
N GLU A 367 -17.01 10.07 -5.10
CA GLU A 367 -16.93 9.83 -6.54
C GLU A 367 -16.12 8.56 -6.83
N GLU A 368 -15.04 8.34 -6.08
CA GLU A 368 -14.25 7.11 -6.18
C GLU A 368 -15.07 5.89 -5.76
N ALA A 369 -15.78 5.95 -4.63
CA ALA A 369 -16.64 4.86 -4.15
C ALA A 369 -17.76 4.52 -5.14
N LYS A 370 -18.41 5.55 -5.72
CA LYS A 370 -19.44 5.37 -6.75
C LYS A 370 -18.86 4.72 -8.00
N LYS A 371 -17.67 5.16 -8.45
CA LYS A 371 -17.01 4.63 -9.65
C LYS A 371 -16.56 3.17 -9.46
N LEU A 372 -15.98 2.84 -8.30
CA LEU A 372 -15.41 1.51 -8.04
C LEU A 372 -16.45 0.46 -7.66
N TYR A 373 -17.47 0.85 -6.88
CA TYR A 373 -18.39 -0.09 -6.24
C TYR A 373 -19.87 0.17 -6.53
N GLY A 374 -20.21 1.26 -7.22
CA GLY A 374 -21.61 1.67 -7.42
C GLY A 374 -22.32 2.08 -6.12
N VAL A 375 -21.57 2.46 -5.09
CA VAL A 375 -22.07 2.85 -3.78
C VAL A 375 -22.29 4.36 -3.73
N GLU A 376 -23.41 4.79 -3.16
CA GLU A 376 -23.72 6.19 -2.88
C GLU A 376 -23.83 6.41 -1.38
N PHE A 377 -23.22 7.48 -0.88
CA PHE A 377 -23.28 7.83 0.53
C PHE A 377 -24.49 8.74 0.82
N VAL A 378 -25.11 8.50 1.99
CA VAL A 378 -26.16 9.37 2.52
C VAL A 378 -25.59 10.34 3.56
N ASP A 379 -26.28 11.47 3.75
CA ASP A 379 -25.93 12.38 4.86
C ASP A 379 -26.25 11.69 6.20
N MET A 380 -25.28 11.69 7.12
CA MET A 380 -25.40 11.15 8.47
C MET A 380 -26.66 11.64 9.20
N ASN A 381 -27.05 12.91 8.98
CA ASN A 381 -28.22 13.52 9.62
C ASN A 381 -29.56 12.91 9.14
N THR A 382 -29.54 12.17 8.03
CA THR A 382 -30.74 11.48 7.49
C THR A 382 -30.92 10.09 8.09
N ILE A 383 -29.89 9.55 8.78
CA ILE A 383 -29.93 8.23 9.38
C ILE A 383 -30.74 8.26 10.67
N SER A 384 -31.95 7.71 10.66
CA SER A 384 -32.82 7.60 11.82
C SER A 384 -33.67 6.35 11.77
N ASN A 385 -34.11 5.87 12.94
CA ASN A 385 -35.00 4.71 13.08
C ASN A 385 -34.47 3.44 12.38
N MET A 386 -33.18 3.14 12.56
CA MET A 386 -32.54 1.94 12.02
C MET A 386 -32.87 0.72 12.88
N ASP A 387 -32.99 -0.44 12.23
CA ASP A 387 -33.09 -1.74 12.90
C ASP A 387 -31.73 -2.24 13.43
N ALA A 388 -30.68 -1.88 12.74
CA ALA A 388 -29.28 -2.10 13.18
C ALA A 388 -28.34 -1.01 12.61
N VAL A 389 -27.23 -0.80 13.30
CA VAL A 389 -26.13 0.07 12.86
C VAL A 389 -24.85 -0.72 12.93
N ILE A 390 -24.07 -0.73 11.85
CA ILE A 390 -22.75 -1.34 11.77
C ILE A 390 -21.72 -0.22 11.73
N LEU A 391 -20.90 -0.08 12.77
CA LEU A 391 -19.72 0.79 12.74
C LEU A 391 -18.59 0.00 12.06
N ALA A 392 -18.38 0.23 10.77
CA ALA A 392 -17.43 -0.50 9.96
C ALA A 392 -16.04 0.14 9.99
N VAL A 393 -15.97 1.49 10.04
CA VAL A 393 -14.70 2.25 10.20
C VAL A 393 -14.90 3.34 11.24
N ALA A 394 -14.06 3.33 12.28
CA ALA A 394 -14.22 4.22 13.43
C ALA A 394 -13.58 5.60 13.23
N HIS A 395 -14.03 6.37 12.22
CA HIS A 395 -13.57 7.74 12.02
C HIS A 395 -13.75 8.60 13.28
N THR A 396 -12.89 9.59 13.44
CA THR A 396 -12.94 10.49 14.62
C THR A 396 -14.29 11.20 14.74
N GLU A 397 -14.92 11.53 13.61
CA GLU A 397 -16.23 12.18 13.54
C GLU A 397 -17.34 11.32 14.16
N PHE A 398 -17.24 10.00 14.09
CA PHE A 398 -18.25 9.11 14.69
C PHE A 398 -18.13 9.01 16.22
N LYS A 399 -16.97 9.29 16.82
CA LYS A 399 -16.73 9.15 18.27
C LYS A 399 -17.65 10.04 19.10
N SER A 400 -18.00 11.22 18.61
CA SER A 400 -18.92 12.14 19.26
C SER A 400 -20.39 11.74 19.15
N GLN A 401 -20.74 10.90 18.17
CA GLN A 401 -22.11 10.54 17.82
C GLN A 401 -22.51 9.17 18.35
N ILE A 402 -21.56 8.25 18.51
CA ILE A 402 -21.80 6.84 18.89
C ILE A 402 -21.78 6.65 20.42
N GLY A 403 -21.49 7.65 21.21
CA GLY A 403 -21.42 7.56 22.68
C GLY A 403 -22.69 7.02 23.39
N ARG A 404 -23.68 6.53 22.65
CA ARG A 404 -24.93 5.92 23.15
C ARG A 404 -25.28 4.58 22.52
N ALA A 405 -24.46 4.07 21.58
CA ALA A 405 -24.66 2.74 21.02
C ALA A 405 -23.82 1.72 21.80
N HIS A 406 -24.47 0.84 22.53
CA HIS A 406 -23.82 -0.36 23.03
C HIS A 406 -23.59 -1.31 21.86
N VAL A 407 -22.35 -1.54 21.52
CA VAL A 407 -21.90 -2.57 20.57
C VAL A 407 -21.89 -3.92 21.27
#